data_1cd220a405a935f6f844bb5f4d44e62c
#
_entry.id   1cd220a405a935f6f844bb5f4d44e62c
#
_cell.length_a   1.000
_cell.length_b   1.000
_cell.length_c   1.000
_cell.angle_alpha   90.00
_cell.angle_beta   90.00
_cell.angle_gamma   90.00
#
_symmetry.space_group_name_H-M   'P 1'
#
loop_
_entity.id
_entity.type
_entity.pdbx_description
1 polymer ?
#
loop_
_entity_poly.entity_id
_entity_poly.type
_entity_poly.pdbx_seq_one_letter_code
_entity_poly.pdbx_strand_id
1 'polypeptide(L)'
;MENIILIGHGSPKKDANNIEIAGRLLHSAIHPNCNNNCVKVAYLQFAEPDIKNAIKDCIDSGARKIIIHPYFLSNGMHVTKDIPEIIKEAKQLYPDIEFVFTEPLGIHEKLITIVVERIHNACGLKPQDIEKRSFEILSEEIDLSGLPTEQLPVVKRVIHATADFEFKDTLLFHPDAIKTGIAAIKAGKDILTDIEMVRTGIIKRWLEPFGGKVICNINKLEVRTEKSEVKTRAEMGIESALKENNNIGIIAIGNAPTALLKLIELFHSPIHRFTHSPILVIGVPVGFVKAFESKALLAAQKFPFITNLSRKGGTPVAVAIVNALLKMAGESK
;
A
#
# COMPACT_ATOMS: atom_id res chain seq x y z
N MET A 1 -36.41 5.36 -13.79
CA MET A 1 -35.28 4.58 -13.22
C MET A 1 -34.42 4.05 -14.36
N GLU A 2 -33.10 4.02 -14.23
CA GLU A 2 -32.16 3.45 -15.20
C GLU A 2 -31.72 2.07 -14.74
N ASN A 3 -31.75 1.09 -15.65
CA ASN A 3 -31.26 -0.26 -15.38
C ASN A 3 -30.19 -0.66 -16.41
N ILE A 4 -29.27 -1.52 -16.00
CA ILE A 4 -28.20 -2.03 -16.86
C ILE A 4 -28.39 -3.54 -17.00
N ILE A 5 -28.26 -4.05 -18.24
CA ILE A 5 -28.26 -5.49 -18.51
C ILE A 5 -26.89 -5.87 -19.06
N LEU A 6 -26.18 -6.72 -18.33
CA LEU A 6 -24.95 -7.35 -18.81
C LEU A 6 -25.31 -8.64 -19.57
N ILE A 7 -24.89 -8.75 -20.83
CA ILE A 7 -25.17 -9.93 -21.65
C ILE A 7 -23.93 -10.80 -21.77
N GLY A 8 -24.01 -12.04 -21.24
CA GLY A 8 -23.01 -13.08 -21.46
C GLY A 8 -23.45 -14.09 -22.51
N HIS A 9 -22.53 -14.92 -22.97
CA HIS A 9 -22.84 -15.96 -23.94
C HIS A 9 -23.80 -17.02 -23.36
N GLY A 10 -23.56 -17.40 -22.10
CA GLY A 10 -24.17 -18.55 -21.46
C GLY A 10 -23.42 -19.84 -21.73
N SER A 11 -23.61 -20.83 -20.88
CA SER A 11 -23.00 -22.16 -20.96
C SER A 11 -24.00 -23.21 -20.48
N PRO A 12 -24.07 -24.39 -21.12
CA PRO A 12 -24.85 -25.51 -20.61
C PRO A 12 -24.31 -26.02 -19.25
N LYS A 13 -23.03 -25.73 -18.93
CA LYS A 13 -22.43 -26.02 -17.63
C LYS A 13 -22.76 -24.88 -16.67
N LYS A 14 -23.62 -25.14 -15.67
CA LYS A 14 -24.09 -24.11 -14.72
C LYS A 14 -22.96 -23.34 -14.01
N ASP A 15 -21.92 -24.04 -13.57
CA ASP A 15 -20.79 -23.42 -12.87
C ASP A 15 -19.94 -22.46 -13.74
N ALA A 16 -20.11 -22.49 -15.06
CA ALA A 16 -19.44 -21.59 -15.98
C ALA A 16 -20.21 -20.26 -16.20
N ASN A 17 -21.43 -20.15 -15.67
CA ASN A 17 -22.27 -18.95 -15.79
C ASN A 17 -21.98 -17.98 -14.64
N ASN A 18 -20.79 -17.37 -14.64
CA ASN A 18 -20.28 -16.51 -13.58
C ASN A 18 -20.43 -15.01 -13.82
N ILE A 19 -21.13 -14.61 -14.89
CA ILE A 19 -21.35 -13.19 -15.22
C ILE A 19 -22.13 -12.44 -14.13
N GLU A 20 -22.88 -13.15 -13.28
CA GLU A 20 -23.55 -12.58 -12.12
C GLU A 20 -22.59 -11.92 -11.14
N ILE A 21 -21.37 -12.47 -11.01
CA ILE A 21 -20.31 -11.88 -10.19
C ILE A 21 -19.89 -10.55 -10.79
N ALA A 22 -19.68 -10.49 -12.12
CA ALA A 22 -19.36 -9.25 -12.81
C ALA A 22 -20.49 -8.22 -12.67
N GLY A 23 -21.76 -8.65 -12.75
CA GLY A 23 -22.93 -7.79 -12.53
C GLY A 23 -22.95 -7.16 -11.13
N ARG A 24 -22.66 -7.94 -10.08
CA ARG A 24 -22.56 -7.42 -8.70
C ARG A 24 -21.42 -6.43 -8.54
N LEU A 25 -20.24 -6.73 -9.08
CA LEU A 25 -19.10 -5.83 -9.05
C LEU A 25 -19.38 -4.52 -9.78
N LEU A 26 -20.02 -4.60 -10.97
CA LEU A 26 -20.44 -3.43 -11.75
C LEU A 26 -21.45 -2.58 -10.96
N HIS A 27 -22.45 -3.21 -10.34
CA HIS A 27 -23.41 -2.52 -9.50
C HIS A 27 -22.73 -1.75 -8.35
N SER A 28 -21.82 -2.39 -7.64
CA SER A 28 -21.06 -1.75 -6.55
C SER A 28 -20.20 -0.58 -7.04
N ALA A 29 -19.65 -0.67 -8.26
CA ALA A 29 -18.80 0.37 -8.82
C ALA A 29 -19.58 1.61 -9.29
N ILE A 30 -20.78 1.39 -9.90
CA ILE A 30 -21.58 2.49 -10.50
C ILE A 30 -22.57 3.07 -9.48
N HIS A 31 -23.15 2.21 -8.64
CA HIS A 31 -24.22 2.59 -7.71
C HIS A 31 -23.94 2.12 -6.28
N PRO A 32 -22.89 2.60 -5.62
CA PRO A 32 -22.44 2.10 -4.30
C PRO A 32 -23.48 2.26 -3.18
N ASN A 33 -24.42 3.21 -3.33
CA ASN A 33 -25.46 3.49 -2.34
C ASN A 33 -26.86 3.02 -2.79
N CYS A 34 -26.96 2.21 -3.83
CA CYS A 34 -28.24 1.75 -4.37
C CYS A 34 -28.63 0.42 -3.73
N ASN A 35 -29.81 0.38 -3.10
CA ASN A 35 -30.36 -0.85 -2.56
C ASN A 35 -31.21 -1.63 -3.58
N ASN A 36 -31.40 -1.10 -4.77
CA ASN A 36 -32.19 -1.73 -5.85
C ASN A 36 -31.28 -2.56 -6.74
N ASN A 37 -31.78 -3.69 -7.25
CA ASN A 37 -31.08 -4.53 -8.21
C ASN A 37 -31.17 -3.93 -9.63
N CYS A 38 -30.49 -2.78 -9.83
CA CYS A 38 -30.53 -2.06 -11.11
C CYS A 38 -29.51 -2.55 -12.16
N VAL A 39 -28.61 -3.48 -11.78
CA VAL A 39 -27.75 -4.21 -12.73
C VAL A 39 -28.21 -5.65 -12.77
N LYS A 40 -28.75 -6.07 -13.92
CA LYS A 40 -29.19 -7.42 -14.19
C LYS A 40 -28.25 -8.12 -15.16
N VAL A 41 -28.30 -9.42 -15.20
CA VAL A 41 -27.55 -10.22 -16.17
C VAL A 41 -28.53 -10.95 -17.09
N ALA A 42 -28.09 -11.19 -18.30
CA ALA A 42 -28.82 -12.01 -19.28
C ALA A 42 -27.85 -12.90 -20.04
N TYR A 43 -28.38 -13.97 -20.58
CA TYR A 43 -27.59 -14.88 -21.41
C TYR A 43 -28.16 -14.94 -22.83
N LEU A 44 -27.25 -15.05 -23.79
CA LEU A 44 -27.64 -15.16 -25.18
C LEU A 44 -28.16 -16.57 -25.49
N GLN A 45 -27.54 -17.60 -24.90
CA GLN A 45 -27.85 -19.02 -25.11
C GLN A 45 -27.58 -19.84 -23.85
N PHE A 46 -28.16 -21.04 -23.74
CA PHE A 46 -27.88 -22.11 -22.79
C PHE A 46 -28.15 -21.80 -21.31
N ALA A 47 -28.54 -20.59 -20.94
CA ALA A 47 -28.80 -20.22 -19.54
C ALA A 47 -29.91 -19.15 -19.44
N GLU A 48 -30.49 -19.05 -18.25
CA GLU A 48 -31.54 -18.08 -17.93
C GLU A 48 -31.03 -17.03 -16.92
N PRO A 49 -31.60 -15.82 -16.93
CA PRO A 49 -32.63 -15.34 -17.86
C PRO A 49 -32.05 -15.07 -19.25
N ASP A 50 -32.87 -15.25 -20.28
CA ASP A 50 -32.57 -14.76 -21.63
C ASP A 50 -32.70 -13.24 -21.67
N ILE A 51 -32.31 -12.64 -22.82
CA ILE A 51 -32.28 -11.18 -23.00
C ILE A 51 -33.71 -10.60 -22.93
N LYS A 52 -34.70 -11.30 -23.49
CA LYS A 52 -36.10 -10.81 -23.54
C LYS A 52 -36.71 -10.82 -22.15
N ASN A 53 -36.48 -11.87 -21.38
CA ASN A 53 -36.92 -11.98 -19.99
C ASN A 53 -36.24 -10.92 -19.08
N ALA A 54 -34.93 -10.70 -19.24
CA ALA A 54 -34.22 -9.67 -18.47
C ALA A 54 -34.72 -8.24 -18.79
N ILE A 55 -35.04 -7.95 -20.04
CA ILE A 55 -35.68 -6.67 -20.47
C ILE A 55 -37.04 -6.51 -19.78
N LYS A 56 -37.87 -7.54 -19.85
CA LYS A 56 -39.20 -7.53 -19.21
C LYS A 56 -39.10 -7.29 -17.72
N ASP A 57 -38.21 -7.98 -17.03
CA ASP A 57 -37.96 -7.81 -15.60
C ASP A 57 -37.51 -6.39 -15.22
N CYS A 58 -36.73 -5.75 -16.09
CA CYS A 58 -36.34 -4.34 -15.89
C CYS A 58 -37.56 -3.42 -15.99
N ILE A 59 -38.43 -3.65 -17.00
CA ILE A 59 -39.64 -2.85 -17.22
C ILE A 59 -40.64 -3.05 -16.08
N ASP A 60 -40.87 -4.27 -15.65
CA ASP A 60 -41.73 -4.62 -14.50
C ASP A 60 -41.23 -4.00 -13.20
N SER A 61 -39.93 -3.78 -13.08
CA SER A 61 -39.29 -3.06 -11.97
C SER A 61 -39.35 -1.52 -12.11
N GLY A 62 -40.00 -0.99 -13.16
CA GLY A 62 -40.20 0.45 -13.36
C GLY A 62 -39.06 1.16 -14.09
N ALA A 63 -38.26 0.45 -14.88
CA ALA A 63 -37.22 1.07 -15.71
C ALA A 63 -37.85 1.97 -16.80
N ARG A 64 -37.24 3.13 -17.03
CA ARG A 64 -37.53 4.04 -18.14
C ARG A 64 -36.40 4.08 -19.17
N LYS A 65 -35.22 3.64 -18.74
CA LYS A 65 -34.04 3.53 -19.58
C LYS A 65 -33.33 2.23 -19.26
N ILE A 66 -32.97 1.47 -20.29
CA ILE A 66 -32.24 0.21 -20.17
C ILE A 66 -30.96 0.30 -20.99
N ILE A 67 -29.83 0.22 -20.33
CA ILE A 67 -28.51 0.15 -20.96
C ILE A 67 -28.14 -1.32 -21.10
N ILE A 68 -27.87 -1.74 -22.34
CA ILE A 68 -27.52 -3.11 -22.69
C ILE A 68 -26.03 -3.15 -23.03
N HIS A 69 -25.24 -3.90 -22.25
CA HIS A 69 -23.81 -4.05 -22.47
C HIS A 69 -23.45 -5.51 -22.79
N PRO A 70 -22.92 -5.77 -24.00
CA PRO A 70 -22.45 -7.09 -24.38
C PRO A 70 -21.08 -7.37 -23.72
N TYR A 71 -21.01 -8.36 -22.84
CA TYR A 71 -19.80 -8.75 -22.13
C TYR A 71 -18.96 -9.72 -22.97
N PHE A 72 -18.50 -9.21 -24.13
CA PHE A 72 -17.74 -9.96 -25.13
C PHE A 72 -16.44 -9.25 -25.50
N LEU A 73 -15.43 -10.03 -25.86
CA LEU A 73 -14.11 -9.50 -26.27
C LEU A 73 -14.04 -9.04 -27.73
N SER A 74 -15.03 -9.38 -28.57
CA SER A 74 -14.98 -9.07 -29.99
C SER A 74 -16.38 -8.80 -30.59
N ASN A 75 -16.42 -8.09 -31.71
CA ASN A 75 -17.60 -7.81 -32.51
C ASN A 75 -17.97 -9.02 -33.39
N GLY A 76 -18.31 -10.16 -32.79
CA GLY A 76 -18.84 -11.32 -33.49
C GLY A 76 -20.29 -11.15 -33.93
N MET A 77 -20.86 -12.16 -34.61
CA MET A 77 -22.24 -12.15 -35.14
C MET A 77 -23.27 -11.84 -34.03
N HIS A 78 -23.05 -12.33 -32.83
CA HIS A 78 -23.94 -12.09 -31.69
C HIS A 78 -24.05 -10.60 -31.35
N VAL A 79 -22.94 -9.87 -31.39
CA VAL A 79 -22.91 -8.43 -31.06
C VAL A 79 -23.41 -7.58 -32.22
N THR A 80 -23.11 -7.98 -33.47
CA THR A 80 -23.39 -7.17 -34.64
C THR A 80 -24.79 -7.45 -35.27
N LYS A 81 -25.39 -8.61 -34.98
CA LYS A 81 -26.67 -9.01 -35.52
C LYS A 81 -27.68 -9.44 -34.47
N ASP A 82 -27.41 -10.50 -33.73
CA ASP A 82 -28.42 -11.16 -32.89
C ASP A 82 -28.96 -10.26 -31.78
N ILE A 83 -28.09 -9.61 -31.01
CA ILE A 83 -28.49 -8.70 -29.92
C ILE A 83 -29.19 -7.45 -30.47
N PRO A 84 -28.68 -6.75 -31.53
CA PRO A 84 -29.40 -5.65 -32.17
C PRO A 84 -30.79 -6.00 -32.69
N GLU A 85 -30.99 -7.20 -33.21
CA GLU A 85 -32.33 -7.67 -33.65
C GLU A 85 -33.29 -7.79 -32.47
N ILE A 86 -32.83 -8.39 -31.32
CA ILE A 86 -33.63 -8.49 -30.10
C ILE A 86 -33.97 -7.10 -29.54
N ILE A 87 -33.01 -6.17 -29.55
CA ILE A 87 -33.25 -4.79 -29.09
C ILE A 87 -34.24 -4.07 -30.00
N LYS A 88 -34.17 -4.30 -31.31
CA LYS A 88 -35.13 -3.73 -32.29
C LYS A 88 -36.56 -4.22 -32.04
N GLU A 89 -36.73 -5.51 -31.75
CA GLU A 89 -38.03 -6.06 -31.37
C GLU A 89 -38.54 -5.45 -30.07
N ALA A 90 -37.64 -5.35 -29.04
CA ALA A 90 -37.99 -4.76 -27.78
C ALA A 90 -38.42 -3.27 -27.89
N LYS A 91 -37.75 -2.47 -28.74
CA LYS A 91 -38.16 -1.08 -29.05
C LYS A 91 -39.53 -0.96 -29.64
N GLN A 92 -39.95 -1.95 -30.46
CA GLN A 92 -41.29 -1.97 -31.02
C GLN A 92 -42.36 -2.33 -29.99
N LEU A 93 -42.05 -3.25 -29.09
CA LEU A 93 -42.95 -3.70 -28.02
C LEU A 93 -43.09 -2.68 -26.89
N TYR A 94 -42.04 -1.91 -26.63
CA TYR A 94 -41.96 -0.99 -25.48
C TYR A 94 -41.51 0.42 -25.94
N PRO A 95 -42.33 1.16 -26.67
CA PRO A 95 -41.95 2.43 -27.31
C PRO A 95 -41.61 3.53 -26.29
N ASP A 96 -42.10 3.44 -25.05
CA ASP A 96 -41.87 4.40 -24.00
C ASP A 96 -40.55 4.16 -23.21
N ILE A 97 -39.79 3.13 -23.57
CA ILE A 97 -38.53 2.77 -22.93
C ILE A 97 -37.34 3.19 -23.81
N GLU A 98 -36.42 3.92 -23.24
CA GLU A 98 -35.14 4.26 -23.88
C GLU A 98 -34.17 3.05 -23.80
N PHE A 99 -33.76 2.52 -24.96
CA PHE A 99 -32.75 1.48 -25.03
C PHE A 99 -31.45 2.03 -25.57
N VAL A 100 -30.37 1.88 -24.77
CA VAL A 100 -28.99 2.23 -25.11
C VAL A 100 -28.20 0.93 -25.29
N PHE A 101 -27.59 0.73 -26.44
CA PHE A 101 -26.70 -0.41 -26.69
C PHE A 101 -25.26 0.09 -26.72
N THR A 102 -24.40 -0.45 -25.87
CA THR A 102 -23.00 -0.05 -25.80
C THR A 102 -22.14 -0.94 -26.69
N GLU A 103 -20.94 -0.49 -26.94
CA GLU A 103 -19.92 -1.35 -27.54
C GLU A 103 -19.50 -2.47 -26.57
N PRO A 104 -19.01 -3.63 -27.05
CA PRO A 104 -18.47 -4.70 -26.22
C PRO A 104 -17.15 -4.27 -25.57
N LEU A 105 -16.59 -5.12 -24.69
CA LEU A 105 -15.30 -4.87 -24.04
C LEU A 105 -14.16 -4.58 -25.03
N GLY A 106 -14.17 -5.25 -26.19
CA GLY A 106 -13.17 -5.05 -27.22
C GLY A 106 -11.74 -5.33 -26.74
N ILE A 107 -10.78 -4.73 -27.45
CA ILE A 107 -9.36 -4.75 -27.07
C ILE A 107 -9.10 -3.50 -26.21
N HIS A 108 -8.71 -3.70 -24.97
CA HIS A 108 -8.42 -2.61 -24.02
C HIS A 108 -7.17 -2.93 -23.20
N GLU A 109 -6.34 -1.93 -22.92
CA GLU A 109 -5.08 -2.10 -22.20
C GLU A 109 -5.24 -2.78 -20.83
N LYS A 110 -6.33 -2.46 -20.11
CA LYS A 110 -6.65 -3.12 -18.83
C LYS A 110 -6.90 -4.63 -18.98
N LEU A 111 -7.45 -5.09 -20.11
CA LEU A 111 -7.62 -6.53 -20.38
C LEU A 111 -6.26 -7.19 -20.64
N ILE A 112 -5.35 -6.53 -21.35
CA ILE A 112 -3.98 -7.02 -21.56
C ILE A 112 -3.26 -7.12 -20.22
N THR A 113 -3.43 -6.18 -19.31
CA THR A 113 -2.88 -6.25 -17.93
C THR A 113 -3.34 -7.53 -17.22
N ILE A 114 -4.65 -7.87 -17.31
CA ILE A 114 -5.19 -9.11 -16.73
C ILE A 114 -4.56 -10.35 -17.39
N VAL A 115 -4.38 -10.36 -18.71
CA VAL A 115 -3.74 -11.49 -19.43
C VAL A 115 -2.30 -11.68 -18.96
N VAL A 116 -1.53 -10.61 -18.87
CA VAL A 116 -0.15 -10.64 -18.37
C VAL A 116 -0.09 -11.20 -16.95
N GLU A 117 -1.01 -10.76 -16.08
CA GLU A 117 -1.12 -11.26 -14.71
C GLU A 117 -1.41 -12.78 -14.68
N ARG A 118 -2.32 -13.27 -15.52
CA ARG A 118 -2.64 -14.71 -15.61
C ARG A 118 -1.48 -15.53 -16.12
N ILE A 119 -0.72 -15.02 -17.09
CA ILE A 119 0.49 -15.68 -17.60
C ILE A 119 1.55 -15.74 -16.50
N HIS A 120 1.82 -14.63 -15.80
CA HIS A 120 2.79 -14.61 -14.69
C HIS A 120 2.41 -15.60 -13.58
N ASN A 121 1.13 -15.64 -13.20
CA ASN A 121 0.65 -16.60 -12.18
C ASN A 121 0.84 -18.06 -12.63
N ALA A 122 0.65 -18.35 -13.91
CA ALA A 122 0.83 -19.70 -14.46
C ALA A 122 2.32 -20.10 -14.58
N CYS A 123 3.20 -19.13 -14.87
CA CYS A 123 4.65 -19.37 -15.00
C CYS A 123 5.39 -19.36 -13.66
N GLY A 124 4.72 -19.06 -12.55
CA GLY A 124 5.34 -18.86 -11.24
C GLY A 124 6.11 -17.54 -11.14
N LEU A 125 5.61 -16.58 -10.35
CA LEU A 125 6.32 -15.32 -10.10
C LEU A 125 7.53 -15.58 -9.21
N LYS A 126 8.72 -15.14 -9.66
CA LYS A 126 9.88 -15.05 -8.76
C LYS A 126 9.62 -13.96 -7.72
N PRO A 127 10.10 -14.12 -6.47
CA PRO A 127 9.89 -13.10 -5.42
C PRO A 127 10.29 -11.68 -5.83
N GLN A 128 11.31 -11.54 -6.67
CA GLN A 128 11.79 -10.27 -7.21
C GLN A 128 10.78 -9.62 -8.18
N ASP A 129 10.05 -10.43 -8.95
CA ASP A 129 9.04 -9.94 -9.90
C ASP A 129 7.78 -9.47 -9.17
N ILE A 130 7.44 -10.11 -8.03
CA ILE A 130 6.34 -9.68 -7.16
C ILE A 130 6.64 -8.30 -6.56
N GLU A 131 7.86 -8.11 -6.04
CA GLU A 131 8.28 -6.81 -5.49
C GLU A 131 8.24 -5.71 -6.56
N LYS A 132 8.79 -5.99 -7.74
CA LYS A 132 8.79 -5.07 -8.89
C LYS A 132 7.38 -4.70 -9.29
N ARG A 133 6.49 -5.69 -9.47
CA ARG A 133 5.09 -5.45 -9.83
C ARG A 133 4.33 -4.64 -8.78
N SER A 134 4.59 -4.89 -7.50
CA SER A 134 4.01 -4.07 -6.41
C SER A 134 4.42 -2.60 -6.50
N PHE A 135 5.69 -2.31 -6.83
CA PHE A 135 6.14 -0.93 -7.03
C PHE A 135 5.61 -0.28 -8.31
N GLU A 136 5.35 -1.05 -9.36
CA GLU A 136 4.69 -0.57 -10.57
C GLU A 136 3.25 -0.14 -10.26
N ILE A 137 2.46 -1.03 -9.64
CA ILE A 137 1.07 -0.75 -9.21
C ILE A 137 1.03 0.48 -8.29
N LEU A 138 1.92 0.55 -7.30
CA LEU A 138 2.02 1.71 -6.40
C LEU A 138 2.25 3.01 -7.17
N SER A 139 3.09 2.97 -8.22
CA SER A 139 3.41 4.16 -9.03
C SER A 139 2.27 4.53 -9.99
N GLU A 140 1.38 3.60 -10.34
CA GLU A 140 0.18 3.84 -11.14
C GLU A 140 -0.95 4.44 -10.27
N GLU A 141 -1.05 4.04 -9.00
CA GLU A 141 -2.14 4.44 -8.09
C GLU A 141 -1.90 5.78 -7.37
N ILE A 142 -0.63 6.21 -7.25
CA ILE A 142 -0.30 7.44 -6.52
C ILE A 142 0.69 8.32 -7.29
N ASP A 143 0.34 9.58 -7.43
CA ASP A 143 1.27 10.59 -7.98
C ASP A 143 2.34 10.95 -6.93
N LEU A 144 3.58 10.62 -7.23
CA LEU A 144 4.78 10.91 -6.42
C LEU A 144 5.67 12.00 -7.03
N SER A 145 5.24 12.67 -8.10
CA SER A 145 6.04 13.65 -8.86
C SER A 145 6.48 14.88 -8.05
N GLY A 146 5.75 15.21 -6.98
CA GLY A 146 6.06 16.32 -6.09
C GLY A 146 7.15 16.04 -5.03
N LEU A 147 7.64 14.78 -4.93
CA LEU A 147 8.64 14.41 -3.94
C LEU A 147 10.07 14.49 -4.48
N PRO A 148 11.05 14.90 -3.64
CA PRO A 148 12.46 14.84 -4.01
C PRO A 148 12.89 13.44 -4.43
N THR A 149 13.63 13.32 -5.52
CA THR A 149 14.03 12.03 -6.09
C THR A 149 14.76 11.13 -5.10
N GLU A 150 15.55 11.71 -4.20
CA GLU A 150 16.28 10.97 -3.15
C GLU A 150 15.36 10.37 -2.07
N GLN A 151 14.16 10.91 -1.87
CA GLN A 151 13.20 10.42 -0.87
C GLN A 151 12.27 9.33 -1.44
N LEU A 152 12.10 9.28 -2.76
CA LEU A 152 11.19 8.36 -3.44
C LEU A 152 11.39 6.88 -3.05
N PRO A 153 12.64 6.33 -2.98
CA PRO A 153 12.84 4.93 -2.59
C PRO A 153 12.34 4.62 -1.17
N VAL A 154 12.51 5.59 -0.24
CA VAL A 154 12.07 5.43 1.14
C VAL A 154 10.54 5.49 1.22
N VAL A 155 9.92 6.50 0.61
CA VAL A 155 8.46 6.67 0.60
C VAL A 155 7.78 5.46 -0.03
N LYS A 156 8.22 5.03 -1.21
CA LYS A 156 7.69 3.84 -1.89
C LYS A 156 7.81 2.58 -1.03
N ARG A 157 8.94 2.38 -0.35
CA ARG A 157 9.17 1.22 0.51
C ARG A 157 8.24 1.24 1.74
N VAL A 158 8.00 2.41 2.33
CA VAL A 158 7.07 2.56 3.46
C VAL A 158 5.64 2.26 3.03
N ILE A 159 5.18 2.85 1.92
CA ILE A 159 3.83 2.58 1.40
C ILE A 159 3.68 1.10 1.03
N HIS A 160 4.67 0.50 0.37
CA HIS A 160 4.66 -0.94 0.06
C HIS A 160 4.55 -1.82 1.32
N ALA A 161 5.25 -1.46 2.41
CA ALA A 161 5.24 -2.23 3.65
C ALA A 161 3.96 -2.08 4.48
N THR A 162 3.17 -1.03 4.25
CA THR A 162 1.99 -0.67 5.04
C THR A 162 0.68 -0.71 4.25
N ALA A 163 0.75 -0.71 2.92
CA ALA A 163 -0.37 -0.48 1.99
C ALA A 163 -1.14 0.84 2.32
N ASP A 164 -0.45 1.86 2.83
CA ASP A 164 -1.06 3.10 3.31
C ASP A 164 -0.44 4.31 2.60
N PHE A 165 -1.20 4.90 1.70
CA PHE A 165 -0.79 6.04 0.88
C PHE A 165 -0.62 7.35 1.66
N GLU A 166 -1.21 7.48 2.87
CA GLU A 166 -1.06 8.67 3.72
C GLU A 166 0.40 8.97 4.08
N PHE A 167 1.26 7.96 4.05
CA PHE A 167 2.70 8.18 4.28
C PHE A 167 3.37 9.06 3.25
N LYS A 168 2.80 9.24 2.05
CA LYS A 168 3.28 10.23 1.07
C LYS A 168 3.29 11.64 1.65
N ASP A 169 2.23 11.99 2.37
CA ASP A 169 1.99 13.36 2.85
C ASP A 169 2.47 13.58 4.29
N THR A 170 2.64 12.50 5.05
CA THR A 170 2.97 12.58 6.48
C THR A 170 4.44 12.33 6.81
N LEU A 171 5.20 11.66 5.92
CA LEU A 171 6.63 11.48 6.10
C LEU A 171 7.38 12.82 5.97
N LEU A 172 8.26 13.07 6.94
CA LEU A 172 9.11 14.25 7.00
C LEU A 172 10.57 13.84 7.06
N PHE A 173 11.38 14.52 6.27
CA PHE A 173 12.81 14.30 6.15
C PHE A 173 13.56 15.59 6.49
N HIS A 174 14.55 15.50 7.37
CA HIS A 174 15.57 16.53 7.47
C HIS A 174 16.35 16.59 6.14
N PRO A 175 16.77 17.76 5.63
CA PRO A 175 17.48 17.88 4.34
C PRO A 175 18.67 16.92 4.21
N ASP A 176 19.42 16.68 5.28
CA ASP A 176 20.59 15.79 5.24
C ASP A 176 20.27 14.32 5.60
N ALA A 177 19.03 13.94 5.83
CA ALA A 177 18.65 12.63 6.37
C ALA A 177 19.15 11.48 5.50
N ILE A 178 18.81 11.49 4.22
CA ILE A 178 19.18 10.43 3.27
C ILE A 178 20.70 10.33 3.13
N LYS A 179 21.36 11.46 2.92
CA LYS A 179 22.83 11.55 2.79
C LYS A 179 23.53 11.01 4.05
N THR A 180 23.08 11.41 5.24
CA THR A 180 23.64 10.96 6.50
C THR A 180 23.45 9.46 6.71
N GLY A 181 22.25 8.95 6.41
CA GLY A 181 21.97 7.51 6.55
C GLY A 181 22.83 6.65 5.63
N ILE A 182 22.94 7.03 4.35
CA ILE A 182 23.80 6.32 3.38
C ILE A 182 25.26 6.41 3.78
N ALA A 183 25.74 7.57 4.22
CA ALA A 183 27.13 7.77 4.65
C ALA A 183 27.45 6.92 5.89
N ALA A 184 26.55 6.84 6.87
CA ALA A 184 26.69 6.00 8.06
C ALA A 184 26.79 4.51 7.68
N ILE A 185 25.93 4.03 6.78
CA ILE A 185 25.97 2.63 6.30
C ILE A 185 27.30 2.35 5.62
N LYS A 186 27.72 3.19 4.66
CA LYS A 186 28.98 3.01 3.92
C LYS A 186 30.22 3.09 4.81
N ALA A 187 30.13 3.82 5.93
CA ALA A 187 31.21 3.90 6.94
C ALA A 187 31.21 2.72 7.92
N GLY A 188 30.38 1.70 7.72
CA GLY A 188 30.29 0.53 8.60
C GLY A 188 29.76 0.85 10.01
N LYS A 189 28.93 1.89 10.13
CA LYS A 189 28.32 2.26 11.40
C LYS A 189 27.19 1.31 11.76
N ASP A 190 26.98 1.16 13.08
CA ASP A 190 25.95 0.30 13.65
C ASP A 190 24.57 0.98 13.62
N ILE A 191 23.52 0.15 13.56
CA ILE A 191 22.12 0.57 13.61
C ILE A 191 21.56 0.16 14.98
N LEU A 192 21.18 1.13 15.80
CA LEU A 192 20.51 0.90 17.09
C LEU A 192 18.99 0.88 16.90
N THR A 193 18.30 -0.07 17.52
CA THR A 193 16.83 -0.18 17.50
C THR A 193 16.24 -0.19 18.90
N ASP A 194 15.00 0.32 19.04
CA ASP A 194 14.29 0.38 20.32
C ASP A 194 13.77 -0.99 20.78
N ILE A 195 13.40 -1.86 19.85
CA ILE A 195 12.85 -3.19 20.13
C ILE A 195 13.39 -4.27 19.19
N GLU A 196 13.32 -5.54 19.64
CA GLU A 196 13.77 -6.69 18.87
C GLU A 196 13.03 -6.88 17.54
N MET A 197 11.75 -6.51 17.44
CA MET A 197 10.98 -6.62 16.19
C MET A 197 11.59 -5.73 15.10
N VAL A 198 12.01 -4.51 15.41
CA VAL A 198 12.71 -3.64 14.46
C VAL A 198 14.04 -4.26 14.07
N ARG A 199 14.84 -4.74 15.04
CA ARG A 199 16.13 -5.40 14.82
C ARG A 199 16.00 -6.61 13.88
N THR A 200 14.97 -7.41 14.07
CA THR A 200 14.75 -8.64 13.30
C THR A 200 14.27 -8.36 11.86
N GLY A 201 13.49 -7.29 11.67
CA GLY A 201 12.98 -6.89 10.36
C GLY A 201 14.03 -6.28 9.43
N ILE A 202 15.15 -5.78 9.97
CA ILE A 202 16.24 -5.23 9.17
C ILE A 202 16.99 -6.36 8.45
N ILE A 203 17.19 -6.20 7.13
CA ILE A 203 17.82 -7.20 6.27
C ILE A 203 19.34 -7.15 6.46
N LYS A 204 19.85 -7.93 7.41
CA LYS A 204 21.26 -7.94 7.82
C LYS A 204 22.22 -8.21 6.66
N ARG A 205 21.88 -9.11 5.72
CA ARG A 205 22.69 -9.41 4.53
C ARG A 205 23.00 -8.18 3.65
N TRP A 206 22.20 -7.11 3.76
CA TRP A 206 22.45 -5.85 3.04
C TRP A 206 23.38 -4.91 3.82
N LEU A 207 23.49 -5.08 5.15
CA LEU A 207 24.40 -4.33 6.02
C LEU A 207 25.79 -4.99 6.14
N GLU A 208 25.84 -6.32 6.14
CA GLU A 208 27.07 -7.11 6.30
C GLU A 208 28.23 -6.68 5.38
N PRO A 209 28.03 -6.39 4.07
CA PRO A 209 29.11 -5.93 3.19
C PRO A 209 29.78 -4.61 3.61
N PHE A 210 29.14 -3.85 4.47
CA PHE A 210 29.66 -2.59 5.01
C PHE A 210 30.29 -2.74 6.41
N GLY A 211 30.13 -3.88 7.07
CA GLY A 211 30.73 -4.19 8.39
C GLY A 211 29.93 -3.69 9.60
N GLY A 212 28.81 -2.99 9.41
CA GLY A 212 27.93 -2.55 10.51
C GLY A 212 27.12 -3.68 11.13
N LYS A 213 26.61 -3.45 12.34
CA LYS A 213 25.76 -4.39 13.08
C LYS A 213 24.42 -3.75 13.45
N VAL A 214 23.37 -4.59 13.63
CA VAL A 214 22.09 -4.14 14.17
C VAL A 214 22.00 -4.51 15.64
N ILE A 215 21.81 -3.51 16.50
CA ILE A 215 21.89 -3.60 17.98
C ILE A 215 20.51 -3.32 18.57
N CYS A 216 20.15 -4.07 19.61
CA CYS A 216 19.00 -3.81 20.46
C CYS A 216 19.36 -4.23 21.91
N ASN A 217 19.27 -3.29 22.86
CA ASN A 217 19.64 -3.55 24.24
C ASN A 217 18.43 -3.73 25.18
N ILE A 218 17.21 -3.83 24.64
CA ILE A 218 15.97 -3.92 25.44
C ILE A 218 15.95 -5.12 26.42
N ASN A 219 16.58 -6.22 26.04
CA ASN A 219 16.62 -7.47 26.82
C ASN A 219 17.83 -7.62 27.72
N LYS A 220 18.83 -6.72 27.64
CA LYS A 220 20.05 -6.80 28.45
C LYS A 220 19.90 -6.28 29.90
N LEU A 221 18.78 -5.61 30.17
CA LEU A 221 18.57 -4.92 31.43
C LEU A 221 17.70 -5.77 32.35
N GLU A 222 18.27 -6.27 33.43
CA GLU A 222 17.50 -6.75 34.59
C GLU A 222 16.76 -5.57 35.20
N VAL A 223 15.43 -5.70 35.34
CA VAL A 223 14.60 -4.68 36.00
C VAL A 223 14.91 -4.72 37.50
N ARG A 224 15.91 -3.97 37.95
CA ARG A 224 16.06 -3.66 39.34
C ARG A 224 15.11 -2.53 39.70
N THR A 225 13.99 -2.89 40.31
CA THR A 225 13.03 -1.96 40.91
C THR A 225 13.59 -1.37 42.18
N GLU A 226 14.45 -0.37 42.09
CA GLU A 226 14.67 0.58 43.18
C GLU A 226 13.87 1.86 42.89
N LYS A 227 13.17 2.30 43.91
CA LYS A 227 12.16 3.36 43.97
C LYS A 227 12.71 4.73 43.59
N SER A 228 12.91 5.04 42.28
CA SER A 228 12.90 6.44 41.81
C SER A 228 12.94 6.45 40.29
N GLU A 229 11.97 7.06 39.67
CA GLU A 229 11.71 7.22 38.23
C GLU A 229 11.43 5.90 37.47
N VAL A 230 10.17 5.69 37.14
CA VAL A 230 9.72 4.55 36.34
C VAL A 230 10.11 4.79 34.86
N LYS A 231 11.36 4.40 34.52
CA LYS A 231 11.82 4.37 33.12
C LYS A 231 11.31 3.12 32.43
N THR A 232 10.94 3.27 31.18
CA THR A 232 10.55 2.11 30.35
C THR A 232 11.80 1.31 29.94
N ARG A 233 11.62 0.01 29.64
CA ARG A 233 12.73 -0.85 29.17
C ARG A 233 13.37 -0.30 27.88
N ALA A 234 12.56 0.31 26.99
CA ALA A 234 13.05 0.90 25.75
C ALA A 234 13.92 2.15 26.00
N GLU A 235 13.53 3.02 26.96
CA GLU A 235 14.37 4.17 27.38
C GLU A 235 15.72 3.71 27.92
N MET A 236 15.71 2.75 28.85
CA MET A 236 16.93 2.21 29.43
C MET A 236 17.82 1.53 28.37
N GLY A 237 17.20 0.80 27.42
CA GLY A 237 17.91 0.13 26.33
C GLY A 237 18.65 1.10 25.41
N ILE A 238 18.02 2.22 25.05
CA ILE A 238 18.64 3.28 24.25
C ILE A 238 19.79 3.94 25.04
N GLU A 239 19.54 4.31 26.28
CA GLU A 239 20.56 4.94 27.11
C GLU A 239 21.80 4.05 27.35
N SER A 240 21.61 2.76 27.64
CA SER A 240 22.69 1.78 27.79
C SER A 240 23.46 1.59 26.48
N ALA A 241 22.76 1.40 25.36
CA ALA A 241 23.42 1.19 24.08
C ALA A 241 24.29 2.37 23.65
N LEU A 242 23.83 3.59 23.88
CA LEU A 242 24.58 4.81 23.56
C LEU A 242 25.82 5.01 24.47
N LYS A 243 25.80 4.50 25.71
CA LYS A 243 26.95 4.51 26.59
C LYS A 243 27.99 3.43 26.22
N GLU A 244 27.52 2.28 25.76
CA GLU A 244 28.37 1.11 25.50
C GLU A 244 28.99 1.11 24.10
N ASN A 245 28.37 1.81 23.13
CA ASN A 245 28.77 1.74 21.72
C ASN A 245 28.91 3.12 21.08
N ASN A 246 30.12 3.46 20.72
CA ASN A 246 30.46 4.72 20.02
C ASN A 246 30.39 4.61 18.48
N ASN A 247 30.06 3.42 17.93
CA ASN A 247 30.00 3.20 16.47
C ASN A 247 28.60 3.39 15.89
N ILE A 248 27.62 3.85 16.66
CA ILE A 248 26.25 4.04 16.19
C ILE A 248 26.18 5.19 15.19
N GLY A 249 25.58 4.94 14.02
CA GLY A 249 25.36 5.94 12.97
C GLY A 249 23.89 6.13 12.60
N ILE A 250 23.04 5.14 12.92
CA ILE A 250 21.58 5.21 12.73
C ILE A 250 20.87 4.72 13.99
N ILE A 251 19.82 5.44 14.40
CA ILE A 251 18.95 5.02 15.49
C ILE A 251 17.52 4.92 14.96
N ALA A 252 16.94 3.72 15.01
CA ALA A 252 15.61 3.43 14.47
C ALA A 252 14.63 3.10 15.60
N ILE A 253 13.70 4.00 15.88
CA ILE A 253 12.65 3.89 16.90
C ILE A 253 11.30 3.71 16.21
N GLY A 254 10.79 2.49 16.25
CA GLY A 254 9.54 2.11 15.60
C GLY A 254 8.37 1.88 16.56
N ASN A 255 8.62 1.68 17.85
CA ASN A 255 7.58 1.27 18.78
C ASN A 255 7.40 2.20 19.97
N ALA A 256 8.47 2.64 20.61
CA ALA A 256 8.42 3.29 21.92
C ALA A 256 8.55 4.82 21.82
N PRO A 257 7.44 5.61 21.98
CA PRO A 257 7.51 7.06 22.03
C PRO A 257 8.43 7.57 23.16
N THR A 258 8.46 6.86 24.28
CA THR A 258 9.31 7.20 25.43
C THR A 258 10.80 7.07 25.12
N ALA A 259 11.18 6.06 24.33
CA ALA A 259 12.55 5.91 23.85
C ALA A 259 12.98 7.08 22.93
N LEU A 260 12.05 7.56 22.07
CA LEU A 260 12.29 8.71 21.21
C LEU A 260 12.46 10.01 22.03
N LEU A 261 11.59 10.25 23.00
CA LEU A 261 11.71 11.40 23.90
C LEU A 261 13.03 11.37 24.68
N LYS A 262 13.41 10.21 25.22
CA LYS A 262 14.68 10.04 25.94
C LYS A 262 15.89 10.27 25.03
N LEU A 263 15.84 9.79 23.79
CA LEU A 263 16.91 10.02 22.83
C LEU A 263 17.09 11.52 22.53
N ILE A 264 16.02 12.26 22.33
CA ILE A 264 16.07 13.72 22.08
C ILE A 264 16.64 14.43 23.30
N GLU A 265 16.24 14.07 24.52
CA GLU A 265 16.80 14.60 25.76
C GLU A 265 18.31 14.37 25.83
N LEU A 266 18.78 13.14 25.55
CA LEU A 266 20.20 12.78 25.56
C LEU A 266 21.02 13.60 24.55
N PHE A 267 20.45 13.90 23.37
CA PHE A 267 21.13 14.70 22.33
C PHE A 267 21.28 16.18 22.74
N HIS A 268 20.44 16.69 23.62
CA HIS A 268 20.55 18.04 24.20
C HIS A 268 21.42 18.09 25.46
N SER A 269 21.78 16.94 26.03
CA SER A 269 22.60 16.89 27.25
C SER A 269 24.06 17.22 26.98
N PRO A 270 24.67 18.16 27.72
CA PRO A 270 26.10 18.48 27.58
C PRO A 270 27.03 17.33 27.97
N ILE A 271 26.51 16.34 28.67
CA ILE A 271 27.28 15.15 29.17
C ILE A 271 27.48 14.16 28.02
N HIS A 272 26.53 14.07 27.07
CA HIS A 272 26.59 13.16 25.95
C HIS A 272 26.97 13.93 24.67
N ARG A 273 28.25 14.28 24.55
CA ARG A 273 28.78 14.74 23.25
C ARG A 273 28.90 13.52 22.34
N PHE A 274 27.88 13.30 21.51
CA PHE A 274 27.95 12.36 20.38
C PHE A 274 28.99 12.88 19.41
N THR A 275 30.24 12.38 19.57
CA THR A 275 31.43 12.90 18.96
C THR A 275 31.53 12.54 17.48
N HIS A 276 31.78 13.52 16.65
CA HIS A 276 32.46 13.49 15.36
C HIS A 276 31.72 13.00 14.08
N SER A 277 30.56 12.37 14.15
CA SER A 277 29.77 12.06 12.93
C SER A 277 28.29 12.28 13.19
N PRO A 278 27.55 12.88 12.26
CA PRO A 278 26.10 13.05 12.41
C PRO A 278 25.42 11.69 12.47
N ILE A 279 24.51 11.50 13.44
CA ILE A 279 23.69 10.31 13.59
C ILE A 279 22.32 10.59 12.93
N LEU A 280 21.82 9.66 12.10
CA LEU A 280 20.46 9.71 11.61
C LEU A 280 19.50 9.11 12.63
N VAL A 281 18.46 9.87 13.01
CA VAL A 281 17.37 9.39 13.86
C VAL A 281 16.13 9.09 13.00
N ILE A 282 15.72 7.84 12.96
CA ILE A 282 14.45 7.39 12.38
C ILE A 282 13.48 7.23 13.55
N GLY A 283 12.55 8.17 13.72
CA GLY A 283 11.60 8.17 14.82
C GLY A 283 10.17 8.11 14.33
N VAL A 284 9.59 6.92 14.26
CA VAL A 284 8.25 6.66 13.73
C VAL A 284 7.40 5.78 14.64
N PRO A 285 7.40 6.02 15.98
CA PRO A 285 6.59 5.19 16.87
C PRO A 285 5.10 5.35 16.56
N VAL A 286 4.35 4.24 16.72
CA VAL A 286 2.90 4.20 16.54
C VAL A 286 2.20 4.33 17.88
N GLY A 287 1.03 4.97 17.94
CA GLY A 287 0.18 4.94 19.12
C GLY A 287 -0.60 6.22 19.38
N PHE A 288 -1.34 6.17 20.50
CA PHE A 288 -2.25 7.23 20.91
C PHE A 288 -1.68 8.12 22.02
N VAL A 289 -0.70 7.61 22.79
CA VAL A 289 -0.11 8.32 23.93
C VAL A 289 1.34 8.69 23.60
N LYS A 290 1.62 9.98 23.54
CA LYS A 290 2.95 10.55 23.26
C LYS A 290 3.57 10.18 21.88
N ALA A 291 2.90 9.40 21.04
CA ALA A 291 3.46 8.99 19.73
C ALA A 291 3.54 10.18 18.77
N PHE A 292 2.45 10.93 18.62
CA PHE A 292 2.45 12.13 17.78
C PHE A 292 3.37 13.21 18.34
N GLU A 293 3.29 13.48 19.65
CA GLU A 293 4.06 14.53 20.34
C GLU A 293 5.57 14.26 20.24
N SER A 294 6.00 13.01 20.40
CA SER A 294 7.42 12.66 20.28
C SER A 294 7.96 12.86 18.87
N LYS A 295 7.14 12.58 17.85
CA LYS A 295 7.48 12.78 16.44
C LYS A 295 7.49 14.27 16.05
N ALA A 296 6.52 15.04 16.55
CA ALA A 296 6.50 16.48 16.38
C ALA A 296 7.72 17.14 17.02
N LEU A 297 8.14 16.67 18.20
CA LEU A 297 9.35 17.13 18.86
C LEU A 297 10.61 16.77 18.06
N LEU A 298 10.67 15.56 17.45
CA LEU A 298 11.75 15.17 16.57
C LEU A 298 11.81 16.05 15.31
N ALA A 299 10.66 16.36 14.72
CA ALA A 299 10.57 17.21 13.52
C ALA A 299 11.10 18.65 13.74
N ALA A 300 11.14 19.11 14.97
CA ALA A 300 11.69 20.42 15.35
C ALA A 300 13.21 20.40 15.60
N GLN A 301 13.88 19.26 15.45
CA GLN A 301 15.33 19.14 15.74
C GLN A 301 16.19 19.60 14.56
N LYS A 302 17.44 19.93 14.88
CA LYS A 302 18.45 20.39 13.90
C LYS A 302 19.39 19.28 13.41
N PHE A 303 19.34 18.10 14.03
CA PHE A 303 20.12 16.94 13.59
C PHE A 303 19.34 16.11 12.56
N PRO A 304 20.00 15.29 11.74
CA PRO A 304 19.33 14.51 10.69
C PRO A 304 18.27 13.54 11.25
N PHE A 305 17.06 13.62 10.71
CA PHE A 305 15.96 12.74 11.11
C PHE A 305 15.06 12.34 9.93
N ILE A 306 14.35 11.20 10.10
CA ILE A 306 13.17 10.81 9.31
C ILE A 306 12.06 10.49 10.32
N THR A 307 10.89 11.11 10.13
CA THR A 307 9.71 10.90 10.98
C THR A 307 8.43 10.97 10.17
N ASN A 308 7.27 10.86 10.82
CA ASN A 308 5.97 11.14 10.20
C ASN A 308 5.05 11.88 11.16
N LEU A 309 4.28 12.83 10.66
CA LEU A 309 3.35 13.63 11.47
C LEU A 309 1.94 13.03 11.46
N SER A 310 1.78 11.85 12.02
CA SER A 310 0.49 11.22 12.28
C SER A 310 0.58 10.24 13.45
N ARG A 311 -0.54 9.64 13.88
CA ARG A 311 -0.52 8.56 14.89
C ARG A 311 -0.05 7.22 14.32
N LYS A 312 -0.03 7.09 12.99
CA LYS A 312 0.48 5.93 12.27
C LYS A 312 2.02 5.86 12.40
N GLY A 313 2.57 4.71 12.07
CA GLY A 313 4.00 4.44 12.20
C GLY A 313 4.22 2.97 12.56
N GLY A 314 5.21 2.72 13.39
CA GLY A 314 5.45 1.40 13.94
C GLY A 314 6.65 0.67 13.35
N THR A 315 6.85 -0.54 13.82
CA THR A 315 7.95 -1.43 13.38
C THR A 315 8.05 -1.56 11.87
N PRO A 316 6.94 -1.82 11.11
CA PRO A 316 7.01 -1.94 9.64
C PRO A 316 7.57 -0.70 8.97
N VAL A 317 7.19 0.48 9.44
CA VAL A 317 7.65 1.77 8.89
C VAL A 317 9.13 2.00 9.18
N ALA A 318 9.58 1.79 10.42
CA ALA A 318 11.00 1.91 10.79
C ALA A 318 11.89 0.96 9.99
N VAL A 319 11.48 -0.30 9.88
CA VAL A 319 12.16 -1.34 9.10
C VAL A 319 12.20 -0.99 7.61
N ALA A 320 11.09 -0.50 7.05
CA ALA A 320 11.01 -0.11 5.64
C ALA A 320 11.99 1.03 5.32
N ILE A 321 12.06 2.05 6.19
CA ILE A 321 13.00 3.18 6.03
C ILE A 321 14.44 2.68 6.05
N VAL A 322 14.83 1.88 7.07
CA VAL A 322 16.19 1.35 7.18
C VAL A 322 16.55 0.48 5.97
N ASN A 323 15.67 -0.44 5.57
CA ASN A 323 15.93 -1.32 4.42
C ASN A 323 16.01 -0.56 3.09
N ALA A 324 15.26 0.54 2.93
CA ALA A 324 15.40 1.42 1.78
C ALA A 324 16.79 2.08 1.73
N LEU A 325 17.26 2.62 2.86
CA LEU A 325 18.60 3.22 2.96
C LEU A 325 19.72 2.19 2.69
N LEU A 326 19.59 0.96 3.20
CA LEU A 326 20.52 -0.14 2.95
C LEU A 326 20.59 -0.48 1.45
N LYS A 327 19.44 -0.56 0.77
CA LYS A 327 19.38 -0.82 -0.66
C LYS A 327 20.03 0.30 -1.46
N MET A 328 19.70 1.57 -1.15
CA MET A 328 20.31 2.75 -1.78
C MET A 328 21.84 2.80 -1.59
N ALA A 329 22.33 2.46 -0.39
CA ALA A 329 23.77 2.41 -0.13
C ALA A 329 24.49 1.34 -0.98
N GLY A 330 23.82 0.21 -1.26
CA GLY A 330 24.33 -0.85 -2.11
C GLY A 330 24.33 -0.52 -3.61
N GLU A 331 23.31 0.21 -4.08
CA GLU A 331 23.15 0.62 -5.50
C GLU A 331 24.09 1.77 -5.89
N SER A 332 24.62 2.52 -4.93
CA SER A 332 25.53 3.65 -5.16
C SER A 332 27.01 3.21 -5.20
N LYS A 333 27.30 1.94 -5.47
CA LYS A 333 28.66 1.42 -5.74
C LYS A 333 29.01 1.56 -7.23
#